data_8195430bc76b1597a19ea970ae8563e9
#
_entry.id   8195430bc76b1597a19ea970ae8563e9
#
_cell.length_a   1.000
_cell.length_b   1.000
_cell.length_c   1.000
_cell.angle_alpha   90.00
_cell.angle_beta   90.00
_cell.angle_gamma   90.00
#
_symmetry.space_group_name_H-M   'P 1'
#
loop_
_entity.id
_entity.type
_entity.pdbx_description
1 polymer ?
#
loop_
_entity_poly.entity_id
_entity_poly.type
_entity_poly.pdbx_seq_one_letter_code
_entity_poly.pdbx_strand_id
1 'polypeptide(L)'
;GVQFLDIRDAGDPVEVARRYNEQGADEITFLDITATSNGRDTTYRTVERMAETVFVPLTVGGGVRKVEDIRLLLNAGADKVSINSAAVFNPEFVQEASQRFGAQCIVVAIDAKKTGENKWEIFTHGGRKPTGIDAIEWSVKMANFGAGELLITSMDADGTKAGYDLELMRQINDRVTI
;
A
#
# COMPACT_ATOMS: atom_id res chain seq x y z
N GLY A 1 -2.95 15.51 1.35
CA GLY A 1 -3.27 14.15 1.78
C GLY A 1 -3.05 13.11 0.71
N VAL A 2 -3.03 11.87 1.11
CA VAL A 2 -2.90 10.74 0.21
C VAL A 2 -4.25 10.44 -0.44
N GLN A 3 -4.24 10.25 -1.75
CA GLN A 3 -5.43 9.89 -2.50
C GLN A 3 -5.31 8.44 -2.98
N PHE A 4 -6.38 7.68 -2.77
CA PHE A 4 -6.44 6.29 -3.20
C PHE A 4 -7.22 6.17 -4.49
N LEU A 5 -6.64 5.45 -5.45
CA LEU A 5 -7.30 5.10 -6.69
C LEU A 5 -7.64 3.62 -6.68
N ASP A 6 -8.93 3.29 -6.65
CA ASP A 6 -9.39 1.93 -6.86
C ASP A 6 -9.81 1.83 -8.33
N ILE A 7 -9.07 1.05 -9.09
CA ILE A 7 -9.25 0.94 -10.54
C ILE A 7 -10.65 0.47 -10.94
N ARG A 8 -11.34 -0.26 -10.07
CA ARG A 8 -12.65 -0.83 -10.40
C ARG A 8 -13.74 0.23 -10.54
N ASP A 9 -13.63 1.33 -9.81
CA ASP A 9 -14.71 2.33 -9.72
C ASP A 9 -14.33 3.68 -10.31
N ALA A 10 -13.10 3.87 -10.73
CA ALA A 10 -12.57 5.19 -11.05
C ALA A 10 -12.55 5.54 -12.53
N GLY A 11 -12.86 4.59 -13.43
CA GLY A 11 -12.71 4.81 -14.87
C GLY A 11 -11.25 4.76 -15.30
N ASP A 12 -10.81 5.68 -16.17
CA ASP A 12 -9.42 5.71 -16.60
C ASP A 12 -8.53 6.19 -15.46
N PRO A 13 -7.65 5.33 -14.92
CA PRO A 13 -6.83 5.71 -13.78
C PRO A 13 -5.87 6.85 -14.08
N VAL A 14 -5.42 7.01 -15.31
CA VAL A 14 -4.53 8.12 -15.69
C VAL A 14 -5.27 9.44 -15.59
N GLU A 15 -6.50 9.50 -16.06
CA GLU A 15 -7.33 10.71 -15.97
C GLU A 15 -7.67 11.04 -14.52
N VAL A 16 -7.98 10.04 -13.71
CA VAL A 16 -8.27 10.24 -12.29
C VAL A 16 -7.03 10.76 -11.56
N ALA A 17 -5.87 10.18 -11.84
CA ALA A 17 -4.61 10.63 -11.26
C ALA A 17 -4.30 12.08 -11.64
N ARG A 18 -4.53 12.44 -12.91
CA ARG A 18 -4.32 13.81 -13.35
C ARG A 18 -5.22 14.79 -12.59
N ARG A 19 -6.49 14.45 -12.40
CA ARG A 19 -7.41 15.30 -11.64
C ARG A 19 -6.96 15.49 -10.19
N TYR A 20 -6.51 14.43 -9.52
CA TYR A 20 -6.01 14.55 -8.16
C TYR A 20 -4.75 15.39 -8.09
N ASN A 21 -3.85 15.24 -9.07
CA ASN A 21 -2.65 16.07 -9.15
C ASN A 21 -3.02 17.56 -9.30
N GLU A 22 -3.97 17.87 -10.17
CA GLU A 22 -4.45 19.24 -10.38
C GLU A 22 -5.16 19.80 -9.15
N GLN A 23 -5.81 18.96 -8.36
CA GLN A 23 -6.50 19.36 -7.13
C GLN A 23 -5.55 19.52 -5.93
N GLY A 24 -4.25 19.32 -6.13
CA GLY A 24 -3.27 19.54 -5.09
C GLY A 24 -3.00 18.35 -4.18
N ALA A 25 -3.24 17.13 -4.65
CA ALA A 25 -2.86 15.94 -3.88
C ALA A 25 -1.35 15.96 -3.61
N ASP A 26 -0.95 15.62 -2.39
CA ASP A 26 0.45 15.55 -2.00
C ASP A 26 1.11 14.27 -2.48
N GLU A 27 0.34 13.21 -2.65
CA GLU A 27 0.81 11.89 -3.02
C GLU A 27 -0.36 11.12 -3.63
N ILE A 28 -0.08 10.24 -4.58
CA ILE A 28 -1.10 9.40 -5.21
C ILE A 28 -0.72 7.93 -5.04
N THR A 29 -1.68 7.12 -4.61
CA THR A 29 -1.51 5.68 -4.49
C THR A 29 -2.45 4.99 -5.47
N PHE A 30 -1.87 4.17 -6.36
CA PHE A 30 -2.61 3.36 -7.32
C PHE A 30 -2.55 1.90 -6.90
N LEU A 31 -3.70 1.32 -6.60
CA LEU A 31 -3.80 -0.09 -6.21
C LEU A 31 -4.56 -0.86 -7.28
N ASP A 32 -3.87 -1.75 -7.98
CA ASP A 32 -4.46 -2.62 -8.97
C ASP A 32 -4.69 -4.01 -8.35
N ILE A 33 -5.85 -4.19 -7.76
CA ILE A 33 -6.22 -5.43 -7.09
C ILE A 33 -6.69 -6.51 -8.06
N THR A 34 -6.91 -6.16 -9.33
CA THR A 34 -7.33 -7.10 -10.35
C THR A 34 -6.16 -7.66 -11.16
N ALA A 35 -4.93 -7.27 -10.83
CA ALA A 35 -3.76 -7.67 -11.58
C ALA A 35 -3.58 -9.18 -11.54
N THR A 36 -3.79 -9.81 -12.69
CA THR A 36 -3.50 -11.22 -12.93
C THR A 36 -2.21 -11.31 -13.75
N SER A 37 -1.70 -12.52 -13.95
CA SER A 37 -0.50 -12.71 -14.78
C SER A 37 -0.67 -12.12 -16.18
N ASN A 38 -1.89 -12.13 -16.72
CA ASN A 38 -2.17 -11.60 -18.05
C ASN A 38 -2.40 -10.09 -18.06
N GLY A 39 -2.74 -9.50 -16.91
CA GLY A 39 -3.00 -8.07 -16.79
C GLY A 39 -1.78 -7.24 -16.38
N ARG A 40 -0.65 -7.85 -16.12
CA ARG A 40 0.54 -7.15 -15.62
C ARG A 40 1.12 -6.15 -16.61
N ASP A 41 1.22 -6.52 -17.88
CA ASP A 41 1.74 -5.62 -18.90
C ASP A 41 0.88 -4.36 -19.01
N THR A 42 -0.44 -4.52 -18.90
CA THR A 42 -1.37 -3.39 -18.91
C THR A 42 -1.13 -2.49 -17.70
N THR A 43 -0.91 -3.09 -16.52
CA THR A 43 -0.62 -2.32 -15.31
C THR A 43 0.66 -1.51 -15.46
N TYR A 44 1.74 -2.10 -16.00
CA TYR A 44 2.99 -1.37 -16.18
C TYR A 44 2.85 -0.20 -17.15
N ARG A 45 2.10 -0.38 -18.24
CA ARG A 45 1.82 0.70 -19.19
C ARG A 45 0.99 1.82 -18.54
N THR A 46 0.01 1.45 -17.72
CA THR A 46 -0.78 2.43 -16.98
C THR A 46 0.09 3.22 -16.03
N VAL A 47 1.00 2.56 -15.31
CA VAL A 47 1.93 3.23 -14.40
C VAL A 47 2.84 4.19 -15.15
N GLU A 48 3.37 3.79 -16.32
CA GLU A 48 4.20 4.68 -17.13
C GLU A 48 3.44 5.94 -17.53
N ARG A 49 2.19 5.80 -17.95
CA ARG A 49 1.35 6.94 -18.32
C ARG A 49 1.04 7.84 -17.12
N MET A 50 0.78 7.24 -15.96
CA MET A 50 0.56 8.00 -14.73
C MET A 50 1.80 8.78 -14.34
N ALA A 51 2.97 8.14 -14.39
CA ALA A 51 4.24 8.77 -14.02
C ALA A 51 4.57 9.96 -14.91
N GLU A 52 4.16 9.93 -16.17
CA GLU A 52 4.33 11.05 -17.10
C GLU A 52 3.35 12.18 -16.82
N THR A 53 2.24 11.89 -16.19
CA THR A 53 1.11 12.81 -16.02
C THR A 53 1.12 13.54 -14.69
N VAL A 54 1.59 12.90 -13.62
CA VAL A 54 1.56 13.46 -12.27
C VAL A 54 2.95 13.89 -11.82
N PHE A 55 3.02 14.91 -10.97
CA PHE A 55 4.28 15.48 -10.48
C PHE A 55 4.46 15.28 -8.97
N VAL A 56 3.59 14.52 -8.36
CA VAL A 56 3.68 14.15 -6.94
C VAL A 56 4.13 12.69 -6.83
N PRO A 57 4.63 12.24 -5.66
CA PRO A 57 5.03 10.85 -5.51
C PRO A 57 3.91 9.88 -5.85
N LEU A 58 4.25 8.83 -6.59
CA LEU A 58 3.33 7.79 -7.02
C LEU A 58 3.71 6.47 -6.34
N THR A 59 2.78 5.93 -5.56
CA THR A 59 2.91 4.62 -4.94
C THR A 59 2.02 3.64 -5.69
N VAL A 60 2.56 2.50 -6.06
CA VAL A 60 1.81 1.47 -6.80
C VAL A 60 1.83 0.16 -6.02
N GLY A 61 0.69 -0.50 -5.95
CA GLY A 61 0.56 -1.80 -5.27
C GLY A 61 -0.53 -2.65 -5.88
N GLY A 62 -0.78 -3.78 -5.26
CA GLY A 62 -1.72 -4.78 -5.75
C GLY A 62 -1.01 -5.86 -6.57
N GLY A 63 -1.09 -7.11 -6.14
CA GLY A 63 -0.51 -8.23 -6.87
C GLY A 63 1.01 -8.33 -6.83
N VAL A 64 1.69 -7.52 -6.03
CA VAL A 64 3.15 -7.59 -5.89
C VAL A 64 3.50 -8.83 -5.06
N ARG A 65 4.26 -9.76 -5.65
CA ARG A 65 4.58 -11.06 -5.01
C ARG A 65 6.06 -11.36 -4.96
N LYS A 66 6.86 -10.74 -5.81
CA LYS A 66 8.30 -11.04 -5.92
C LYS A 66 9.09 -9.79 -6.27
N VAL A 67 10.39 -9.88 -6.07
CA VAL A 67 11.34 -8.78 -6.30
C VAL A 67 11.24 -8.23 -7.73
N GLU A 68 11.06 -9.11 -8.71
CA GLU A 68 10.95 -8.67 -10.10
C GLU A 68 9.74 -7.77 -10.34
N ASP A 69 8.62 -8.05 -9.67
CA ASP A 69 7.43 -7.19 -9.75
C ASP A 69 7.76 -5.76 -9.29
N ILE A 70 8.53 -5.64 -8.22
CA ILE A 70 8.95 -4.34 -7.68
C ILE A 70 9.83 -3.62 -8.68
N ARG A 71 10.81 -4.32 -9.24
CA ARG A 71 11.73 -3.72 -10.21
C ARG A 71 10.97 -3.15 -11.40
N LEU A 72 10.02 -3.93 -11.95
CA LEU A 72 9.26 -3.51 -13.11
C LEU A 72 8.38 -2.30 -12.82
N LEU A 73 7.78 -2.22 -11.63
CA LEU A 73 6.98 -1.07 -11.24
C LEU A 73 7.84 0.19 -11.05
N LEU A 74 8.99 0.06 -10.43
CA LEU A 74 9.92 1.19 -10.27
C LEU A 74 10.45 1.65 -11.63
N ASN A 75 10.78 0.72 -12.52
CA ASN A 75 11.22 1.05 -13.87
C ASN A 75 10.12 1.72 -14.69
N ALA A 76 8.86 1.40 -14.43
CA ALA A 76 7.73 2.04 -15.10
C ALA A 76 7.50 3.48 -14.61
N GLY A 77 8.10 3.87 -13.48
CA GLY A 77 8.05 5.23 -12.99
C GLY A 77 7.42 5.41 -11.61
N ALA A 78 7.05 4.31 -10.93
CA ALA A 78 6.58 4.41 -9.55
C ALA A 78 7.72 4.88 -8.64
N ASP A 79 7.42 5.74 -7.69
CA ASP A 79 8.38 6.17 -6.69
C ASP A 79 8.47 5.17 -5.55
N LYS A 80 7.35 4.53 -5.23
CA LYS A 80 7.24 3.55 -4.15
C LYS A 80 6.36 2.39 -4.60
N VAL A 81 6.61 1.22 -4.01
CA VAL A 81 5.80 0.03 -4.24
C VAL A 81 5.21 -0.45 -2.93
N SER A 82 3.93 -0.75 -2.94
CA SER A 82 3.19 -1.22 -1.77
C SER A 82 3.08 -2.74 -1.78
N ILE A 83 3.43 -3.37 -0.67
CA ILE A 83 3.36 -4.81 -0.45
C ILE A 83 2.31 -5.08 0.62
N ASN A 84 1.38 -5.98 0.36
CA ASN A 84 0.33 -6.35 1.32
C ASN A 84 0.41 -7.84 1.66
N SER A 85 -0.38 -8.67 0.98
CA SER A 85 -0.50 -10.09 1.31
C SER A 85 0.81 -10.86 1.19
N ALA A 86 1.67 -10.49 0.25
CA ALA A 86 2.97 -11.15 0.09
C ALA A 86 3.84 -11.02 1.35
N ALA A 87 3.75 -9.89 2.06
CA ALA A 87 4.48 -9.70 3.32
C ALA A 87 3.94 -10.62 4.42
N VAL A 88 2.64 -10.86 4.45
CA VAL A 88 2.02 -11.75 5.44
C VAL A 88 2.47 -13.19 5.22
N PHE A 89 2.51 -13.63 3.97
CA PHE A 89 2.93 -15.00 3.64
C PHE A 89 4.44 -15.21 3.73
N ASN A 90 5.23 -14.18 3.46
CA ASN A 90 6.69 -14.24 3.51
C ASN A 90 7.25 -12.90 3.98
N PRO A 91 7.35 -12.68 5.30
CA PRO A 91 7.84 -11.40 5.83
C PRO A 91 9.26 -11.03 5.37
N GLU A 92 10.12 -12.03 5.12
CA GLU A 92 11.48 -11.80 4.65
C GLU A 92 11.53 -11.15 3.27
N PHE A 93 10.44 -11.24 2.51
CA PHE A 93 10.33 -10.54 1.24
C PHE A 93 10.47 -9.02 1.41
N VAL A 94 9.94 -8.47 2.49
CA VAL A 94 10.07 -7.04 2.79
C VAL A 94 11.54 -6.69 3.02
N GLN A 95 12.26 -7.51 3.77
CA GLN A 95 13.67 -7.29 4.02
C GLN A 95 14.49 -7.36 2.74
N GLU A 96 14.26 -8.37 1.91
CA GLU A 96 14.93 -8.51 0.63
C GLU A 96 14.66 -7.31 -0.28
N ALA A 97 13.41 -6.89 -0.39
CA ALA A 97 13.02 -5.75 -1.20
C ALA A 97 13.68 -4.45 -0.71
N SER A 98 13.69 -4.23 0.60
CA SER A 98 14.31 -3.06 1.20
C SER A 98 15.81 -3.02 0.95
N GLN A 99 16.48 -4.17 1.03
CA GLN A 99 17.92 -4.25 0.78
C GLN A 99 18.27 -4.00 -0.68
N ARG A 100 17.41 -4.44 -1.61
CA ARG A 100 17.67 -4.28 -3.04
C ARG A 100 17.34 -2.90 -3.57
N PHE A 101 16.24 -2.32 -3.11
CA PHE A 101 15.72 -1.07 -3.70
C PHE A 101 15.82 0.14 -2.77
N GLY A 102 16.10 -0.08 -1.50
CA GLY A 102 16.12 0.97 -0.49
C GLY A 102 14.78 1.06 0.25
N ALA A 103 14.85 1.34 1.55
CA ALA A 103 13.66 1.41 2.39
C ALA A 103 12.65 2.46 1.89
N GLN A 104 13.15 3.57 1.34
CA GLN A 104 12.30 4.65 0.86
C GLN A 104 11.37 4.24 -0.29
N CYS A 105 11.67 3.15 -0.99
CA CYS A 105 10.84 2.65 -2.08
C CYS A 105 9.80 1.62 -1.61
N ILE A 106 9.84 1.18 -0.35
CA ILE A 106 9.04 0.07 0.12
C ILE A 106 7.99 0.54 1.12
N VAL A 107 6.73 0.36 0.75
CA VAL A 107 5.56 0.62 1.61
C VAL A 107 4.95 -0.73 1.95
N VAL A 108 4.62 -0.96 3.22
CA VAL A 108 3.83 -2.13 3.60
C VAL A 108 2.42 -1.66 3.93
N ALA A 109 1.46 -2.19 3.19
CA ALA A 109 0.04 -1.91 3.41
C ALA A 109 -0.51 -2.88 4.44
N ILE A 110 -1.26 -2.36 5.39
CA ILE A 110 -1.82 -3.12 6.50
C ILE A 110 -3.31 -2.82 6.60
N ASP A 111 -4.13 -3.84 6.38
CA ASP A 111 -5.57 -3.75 6.58
C ASP A 111 -5.89 -4.29 7.96
N ALA A 112 -6.40 -3.45 8.85
CA ALA A 112 -6.63 -3.79 10.25
C ALA A 112 -8.08 -3.66 10.63
N LYS A 113 -8.55 -4.58 11.47
CA LYS A 113 -9.87 -4.53 12.10
C LYS A 113 -9.73 -4.60 13.60
N LYS A 114 -10.54 -3.80 14.31
CA LYS A 114 -10.58 -3.85 15.76
C LYS A 114 -11.31 -5.13 16.20
N THR A 115 -10.63 -5.94 17.01
CA THR A 115 -11.16 -7.22 17.49
C THR A 115 -11.43 -7.25 18.98
N GLY A 116 -11.11 -6.16 19.68
CA GLY A 116 -11.32 -6.02 21.11
C GLY A 116 -10.84 -4.67 21.59
N GLU A 117 -10.91 -4.40 22.86
CA GLU A 117 -10.40 -3.16 23.42
C GLU A 117 -8.88 -3.12 23.27
N ASN A 118 -8.37 -2.09 22.59
CA ASN A 118 -6.94 -1.93 22.28
C ASN A 118 -6.34 -3.10 21.52
N LYS A 119 -7.16 -3.78 20.72
CA LYS A 119 -6.70 -4.90 19.90
C LYS A 119 -7.16 -4.74 18.46
N TRP A 120 -6.23 -4.90 17.53
CA TRP A 120 -6.50 -4.87 16.10
C TRP A 120 -5.81 -6.05 15.44
N GLU A 121 -6.49 -6.67 14.51
CA GLU A 121 -5.98 -7.84 13.78
C GLU A 121 -5.82 -7.49 12.31
N ILE A 122 -4.78 -8.04 11.68
CA ILE A 122 -4.55 -7.88 10.24
C ILE A 122 -5.47 -8.81 9.47
N PHE A 123 -6.04 -8.28 8.39
CA PHE A 123 -6.85 -9.03 7.44
C PHE A 123 -6.21 -8.96 6.06
N THR A 124 -6.39 -9.99 5.26
CA THR A 124 -5.94 -10.04 3.86
C THR A 124 -7.12 -10.17 2.93
N HIS A 125 -6.86 -10.20 1.63
CA HIS A 125 -7.88 -10.39 0.59
C HIS A 125 -9.01 -9.35 0.69
N GLY A 126 -8.64 -8.08 0.79
CA GLY A 126 -9.63 -7.00 0.85
C GLY A 126 -10.42 -6.96 2.14
N GLY A 127 -9.84 -7.42 3.23
CA GLY A 127 -10.48 -7.43 4.55
C GLY A 127 -11.35 -8.66 4.80
N ARG A 128 -11.27 -9.67 3.93
CA ARG A 128 -12.13 -10.84 4.03
C ARG A 128 -11.54 -11.99 4.83
N LYS A 129 -10.21 -12.07 4.91
CA LYS A 129 -9.52 -13.18 5.60
C LYS A 129 -8.78 -12.70 6.82
N PRO A 130 -9.20 -13.12 8.04
CA PRO A 130 -8.43 -12.85 9.26
C PRO A 130 -7.13 -13.65 9.26
N THR A 131 -6.07 -13.06 9.78
CA THR A 131 -4.76 -13.72 9.85
C THR A 131 -4.38 -14.18 11.24
N GLY A 132 -5.04 -13.68 12.27
CA GLY A 132 -4.65 -13.90 13.66
C GLY A 132 -3.44 -13.08 14.11
N ILE A 133 -2.95 -12.19 13.26
CA ILE A 133 -1.74 -11.39 13.54
C ILE A 133 -2.15 -10.03 14.11
N ASP A 134 -1.52 -9.64 15.24
CA ASP A 134 -1.75 -8.33 15.84
C ASP A 134 -1.18 -7.22 14.94
N ALA A 135 -2.02 -6.22 14.65
CA ALA A 135 -1.64 -5.15 13.71
C ALA A 135 -0.50 -4.27 14.23
N ILE A 136 -0.46 -4.03 15.55
CA ILE A 136 0.59 -3.19 16.14
C ILE A 136 1.93 -3.92 16.11
N GLU A 137 1.96 -5.17 16.54
CA GLU A 137 3.18 -5.99 16.50
C GLU A 137 3.68 -6.17 15.07
N TRP A 138 2.76 -6.38 14.13
CA TRP A 138 3.10 -6.53 12.72
C TRP A 138 3.72 -5.25 12.16
N SER A 139 3.17 -4.09 12.53
CA SER A 139 3.70 -2.80 12.09
C SER A 139 5.14 -2.61 12.57
N VAL A 140 5.44 -2.96 13.82
CA VAL A 140 6.79 -2.92 14.37
C VAL A 140 7.70 -3.88 13.61
N LYS A 141 7.23 -5.09 13.36
CA LYS A 141 8.01 -6.09 12.61
C LYS A 141 8.35 -5.61 11.21
N MET A 142 7.39 -5.02 10.50
CA MET A 142 7.62 -4.51 9.15
C MET A 142 8.61 -3.35 9.13
N ALA A 143 8.52 -2.46 10.11
CA ALA A 143 9.50 -1.39 10.25
C ALA A 143 10.91 -1.94 10.48
N ASN A 144 11.03 -2.97 11.34
CA ASN A 144 12.31 -3.62 11.62
C ASN A 144 12.86 -4.37 10.41
N PHE A 145 11.99 -4.85 9.52
CA PHE A 145 12.41 -5.55 8.30
C PHE A 145 12.80 -4.59 7.18
N GLY A 146 12.66 -3.30 7.40
CA GLY A 146 13.16 -2.28 6.48
C GLY A 146 12.10 -1.56 5.66
N ALA A 147 10.82 -1.70 5.98
CA ALA A 147 9.79 -0.87 5.35
C ALA A 147 10.07 0.59 5.66
N GLY A 148 10.03 1.44 4.64
CA GLY A 148 10.23 2.88 4.83
C GLY A 148 8.95 3.61 5.18
N GLU A 149 7.80 2.97 4.93
CA GLU A 149 6.50 3.57 5.18
C GLU A 149 5.47 2.47 5.42
N LEU A 150 4.50 2.77 6.26
CA LEU A 150 3.36 1.90 6.52
C LEU A 150 2.08 2.60 6.06
N LEU A 151 1.24 1.89 5.33
CA LEU A 151 -0.05 2.38 4.87
C LEU A 151 -1.14 1.61 5.62
N ILE A 152 -1.68 2.23 6.65
CA ILE A 152 -2.64 1.57 7.55
C ILE A 152 -4.06 1.91 7.13
N THR A 153 -4.87 0.90 6.88
CA THR A 153 -6.29 1.05 6.58
C THR A 153 -7.11 0.39 7.69
N SER A 154 -7.98 1.17 8.32
CA SER A 154 -8.90 0.64 9.32
C SER A 154 -10.18 0.18 8.63
N MET A 155 -10.45 -1.10 8.70
CA MET A 155 -11.65 -1.69 8.09
C MET A 155 -12.91 -1.38 8.90
N ASP A 156 -12.79 -1.04 10.18
CA ASP A 156 -13.93 -0.70 11.03
C ASP A 156 -14.55 0.64 10.66
N ALA A 157 -13.75 1.53 10.07
CA ALA A 157 -14.20 2.84 9.64
C ALA A 157 -14.79 2.81 8.22
N ASP A 158 -14.84 1.65 7.59
CA ASP A 158 -15.38 1.50 6.24
C ASP A 158 -16.85 1.93 6.21
N GLY A 159 -17.17 2.81 5.28
CA GLY A 159 -18.51 3.38 5.19
C GLY A 159 -18.79 4.53 6.14
N THR A 160 -17.84 4.89 6.99
CA THR A 160 -17.95 6.07 7.85
C THR A 160 -17.06 7.18 7.31
N LYS A 161 -17.27 8.39 7.83
CA LYS A 161 -16.45 9.54 7.42
C LYS A 161 -15.06 9.55 8.05
N ALA A 162 -14.82 8.72 9.06
CA ALA A 162 -13.56 8.73 9.80
C ALA A 162 -12.38 8.23 8.96
N GLY A 163 -12.58 7.21 8.14
CA GLY A 163 -11.54 6.70 7.27
C GLY A 163 -10.36 6.02 7.96
N TYR A 164 -10.08 6.32 9.22
CA TYR A 164 -8.98 5.72 9.97
C TYR A 164 -9.27 5.73 11.45
N ASP A 165 -8.59 4.85 12.19
CA ASP A 165 -8.68 4.70 13.62
C ASP A 165 -7.53 5.46 14.27
N LEU A 166 -7.84 6.56 14.95
CA LEU A 166 -6.84 7.43 15.56
C LEU A 166 -6.05 6.73 16.67
N GLU A 167 -6.72 5.89 17.45
CA GLU A 167 -6.05 5.17 18.54
C GLU A 167 -5.06 4.16 18.00
N LEU A 168 -5.43 3.43 16.94
CA LEU A 168 -4.53 2.51 16.26
C LEU A 168 -3.30 3.25 15.73
N MET A 169 -3.51 4.38 15.05
CA MET A 169 -2.42 5.17 14.48
C MET A 169 -1.50 5.70 15.59
N ARG A 170 -2.06 6.15 16.70
CA ARG A 170 -1.27 6.65 17.83
C ARG A 170 -0.37 5.54 18.40
N GLN A 171 -0.92 4.35 18.61
CA GLN A 171 -0.15 3.25 19.17
C GLN A 171 0.95 2.78 18.23
N ILE A 172 0.69 2.79 16.92
CA ILE A 172 1.73 2.44 15.94
C ILE A 172 2.81 3.53 15.92
N ASN A 173 2.43 4.79 15.88
CA ASN A 173 3.38 5.90 15.84
C ASN A 173 4.29 5.95 17.08
N ASP A 174 3.77 5.52 18.23
CA ASP A 174 4.56 5.47 19.47
C ASP A 174 5.66 4.40 19.42
N ARG A 175 5.54 3.42 18.55
CA ARG A 175 6.45 2.27 18.48
C ARG A 175 7.34 2.22 17.25
N VAL A 176 7.03 2.99 16.21
CA VAL A 176 7.80 3.02 14.97
C VAL A 176 8.22 4.45 14.65
N THR A 177 9.33 4.57 13.91
CA THR A 177 9.88 5.88 13.53
C THR A 177 9.79 6.16 12.03
N ILE A 178 8.90 5.45 11.33
CA ILE A 178 8.78 5.58 9.88
C ILE A 178 7.43 6.18 9.45
#